data_bfe12eb3e675d0f0eca76ec9e5cd806c
#
_entry.id   bfe12eb3e675d0f0eca76ec9e5cd806c
#
_cell.length_a   1.000
_cell.length_b   1.000
_cell.length_c   1.000
_cell.angle_alpha   90.00
_cell.angle_beta   90.00
_cell.angle_gamma   90.00
#
_symmetry.space_group_name_H-M   'P 1'
#
loop_
_entity.id
_entity.type
_entity.pdbx_description
1 polymer ?
#
loop_
_entity_poly.entity_id
_entity_poly.type
_entity_poly.pdbx_seq_one_letter_code
_entity_poly.pdbx_strand_id
1 'polypeptide(L)'
;MKTFGKMLKIEAKLSIRDMNMIIFAEIMPLIVLVIIGIVYGNKEAFPGAGYTFLEQNFGALCSIAICAGGLMGLPLNISEYRERKILKRFQVTPVSPLMILIVPVAIFVLYSISSIVLLWIVAKLFWGFTFRGSYFLFLAGWLLVLIPILSIGMLVGGIAKNSKSASVWASVLYFPMLVFSGATLPYEVMPEVMQKMVNILPLTQGIKILKAAVLGLPLTDVTFAIVAMTVLAAVCIRISMRYFRWE
;
A
#
# COMPACT_ATOMS: atom_id res chain seq x y z
N MET A 1 23.41 14.31 2.38
CA MET A 1 22.74 13.99 1.11
C MET A 1 23.46 12.93 0.28
N LYS A 2 24.77 12.97 0.08
CA LYS A 2 25.51 11.94 -0.72
C LYS A 2 25.39 10.51 -0.16
N THR A 3 25.38 10.34 1.18
CA THR A 3 25.27 9.04 1.85
C THR A 3 23.90 8.39 1.64
N PHE A 4 22.80 9.16 1.80
CA PHE A 4 21.44 8.69 1.57
C PHE A 4 21.23 8.19 0.14
N GLY A 5 21.68 8.95 -0.86
CA GLY A 5 21.56 8.54 -2.26
C GLY A 5 22.35 7.25 -2.58
N LYS A 6 23.53 7.04 -1.97
CA LYS A 6 24.28 5.80 -2.12
C LYS A 6 23.55 4.62 -1.46
N MET A 7 23.01 4.80 -0.26
CA MET A 7 22.25 3.76 0.44
C MET A 7 20.97 3.41 -0.35
N LEU A 8 20.24 4.40 -0.82
CA LEU A 8 19.04 4.19 -1.63
C LEU A 8 19.36 3.42 -2.93
N LYS A 9 20.46 3.75 -3.61
CA LYS A 9 20.89 3.04 -4.82
C LYS A 9 21.23 1.57 -4.55
N ILE A 10 21.92 1.30 -3.44
CA ILE A 10 22.26 -0.08 -3.04
C ILE A 10 20.99 -0.85 -2.71
N GLU A 11 20.09 -0.28 -1.90
CA GLU A 11 18.85 -0.89 -1.49
C GLU A 11 17.91 -1.13 -2.69
N ALA A 12 17.80 -0.18 -3.60
CA ALA A 12 17.07 -0.36 -4.84
C ALA A 12 17.58 -1.54 -5.67
N LYS A 13 18.92 -1.69 -5.76
CA LYS A 13 19.54 -2.82 -6.46
C LYS A 13 19.27 -4.16 -5.78
N LEU A 14 19.22 -4.19 -4.45
CA LEU A 14 18.88 -5.39 -3.68
C LEU A 14 17.40 -5.72 -3.84
N SER A 15 16.54 -4.73 -3.74
CA SER A 15 15.10 -4.86 -3.84
C SER A 15 14.62 -5.35 -5.21
N ILE A 16 15.24 -4.91 -6.31
CA ILE A 16 14.96 -5.44 -7.67
C ILE A 16 15.31 -6.93 -7.79
N ARG A 17 16.15 -7.48 -6.91
CA ARG A 17 16.47 -8.90 -6.87
C ARG A 17 15.57 -9.70 -5.94
N ASP A 18 14.76 -9.04 -5.14
CA ASP A 18 13.77 -9.67 -4.30
C ASP A 18 12.51 -9.99 -5.12
N MET A 19 12.46 -11.22 -5.63
CA MET A 19 11.35 -11.70 -6.45
C MET A 19 10.01 -11.63 -5.71
N ASN A 20 9.97 -11.81 -4.38
CA ASN A 20 8.75 -11.74 -3.61
C ASN A 20 8.15 -10.32 -3.68
N MET A 21 8.98 -9.30 -3.55
CA MET A 21 8.53 -7.90 -3.63
C MET A 21 7.97 -7.57 -5.01
N ILE A 22 8.66 -7.97 -6.07
CA ILE A 22 8.19 -7.75 -7.44
C ILE A 22 6.86 -8.46 -7.68
N ILE A 23 6.75 -9.73 -7.25
CA ILE A 23 5.52 -10.50 -7.41
C ILE A 23 4.35 -9.84 -6.70
N PHE A 24 4.49 -9.50 -5.42
CA PHE A 24 3.36 -8.99 -4.63
C PHE A 24 3.04 -7.51 -4.89
N ALA A 25 4.04 -6.66 -5.08
CA ALA A 25 3.82 -5.23 -5.25
C ALA A 25 3.55 -4.80 -6.70
N GLU A 26 4.05 -5.54 -7.70
CA GLU A 26 3.91 -5.19 -9.12
C GLU A 26 3.05 -6.19 -9.89
N ILE A 27 3.42 -7.49 -9.87
CA ILE A 27 2.81 -8.50 -10.73
C ILE A 27 1.38 -8.82 -10.28
N MET A 28 1.14 -8.98 -8.98
CA MET A 28 -0.20 -9.34 -8.47
C MET A 28 -1.26 -8.28 -8.77
N PRO A 29 -1.07 -6.98 -8.49
CA PRO A 29 -2.05 -5.96 -8.89
C PRO A 29 -2.27 -5.93 -10.41
N LEU A 30 -1.22 -6.18 -11.20
CA LEU A 30 -1.30 -6.23 -12.65
C LEU A 30 -2.12 -7.43 -13.16
N ILE A 31 -1.91 -8.62 -12.58
CA ILE A 31 -2.70 -9.81 -12.89
C ILE A 31 -4.18 -9.55 -12.57
N VAL A 32 -4.47 -8.98 -11.42
CA VAL A 32 -5.87 -8.65 -11.03
C VAL A 32 -6.47 -7.64 -12.01
N LEU A 33 -5.71 -6.60 -12.42
CA LEU A 33 -6.14 -5.66 -13.44
C LEU A 33 -6.49 -6.37 -14.76
N VAL A 34 -5.62 -7.26 -15.23
CA VAL A 34 -5.82 -7.99 -16.48
C VAL A 34 -7.04 -8.90 -16.40
N ILE A 35 -7.24 -9.60 -15.27
CA ILE A 35 -8.42 -10.44 -15.05
C ILE A 35 -9.69 -9.59 -15.08
N ILE A 36 -9.72 -8.47 -14.34
CA ILE A 36 -10.86 -7.55 -14.34
C ILE A 36 -11.13 -7.03 -15.76
N GLY A 37 -10.08 -6.64 -16.47
CA GLY A 37 -10.19 -6.13 -17.83
C GLY A 37 -10.73 -7.17 -18.83
N ILE A 38 -10.30 -8.43 -18.73
CA ILE A 38 -10.80 -9.53 -19.61
C ILE A 38 -12.24 -9.89 -19.27
N VAL A 39 -12.60 -9.99 -17.98
CA VAL A 39 -13.94 -10.44 -17.53
C VAL A 39 -14.99 -9.36 -17.75
N TYR A 40 -14.66 -8.15 -17.38
CA TYR A 40 -15.62 -7.04 -17.39
C TYR A 40 -15.41 -6.08 -18.57
N GLY A 41 -14.18 -5.98 -19.10
CA GLY A 41 -13.84 -5.09 -20.21
C GLY A 41 -14.29 -3.65 -19.94
N ASN A 42 -14.95 -3.08 -20.95
CA ASN A 42 -15.51 -1.73 -20.88
C ASN A 42 -16.97 -1.70 -20.40
N LYS A 43 -17.47 -2.77 -19.76
CA LYS A 43 -18.83 -2.79 -19.20
C LYS A 43 -18.96 -1.74 -18.11
N GLU A 44 -20.14 -1.11 -18.06
CA GLU A 44 -20.48 -0.21 -16.95
C GLU A 44 -20.41 -0.95 -15.61
N ALA A 45 -19.98 -0.25 -14.58
CA ALA A 45 -19.87 -0.81 -13.24
C ALA A 45 -21.23 -1.32 -12.71
N PHE A 46 -22.29 -0.56 -13.02
CA PHE A 46 -23.71 -0.90 -12.83
C PHE A 46 -24.55 -0.08 -13.82
N PRO A 47 -25.78 -0.48 -14.13
CA PRO A 47 -26.61 0.25 -15.09
C PRO A 47 -26.76 1.73 -14.74
N GLY A 48 -26.32 2.61 -15.65
CA GLY A 48 -26.38 4.06 -15.46
C GLY A 48 -25.25 4.68 -14.64
N ALA A 49 -24.20 3.92 -14.29
CA ALA A 49 -23.06 4.44 -13.54
C ALA A 49 -22.25 5.50 -14.30
N GLY A 50 -22.27 5.43 -15.64
CA GLY A 50 -21.49 6.33 -16.50
C GLY A 50 -19.97 6.09 -16.43
N TYR A 51 -19.48 5.13 -15.67
CA TYR A 51 -18.06 4.70 -15.61
C TYR A 51 -17.95 3.18 -15.66
N THR A 52 -16.77 2.71 -16.10
CA THR A 52 -16.52 1.27 -16.25
C THR A 52 -16.19 0.59 -14.93
N PHE A 53 -16.39 -0.73 -14.87
CA PHE A 53 -16.01 -1.55 -13.71
C PHE A 53 -14.50 -1.45 -13.43
N LEU A 54 -13.68 -1.32 -14.48
CA LEU A 54 -12.23 -1.14 -14.34
C LEU A 54 -11.89 0.22 -13.72
N GLU A 55 -12.57 1.32 -14.14
CA GLU A 55 -12.40 2.65 -13.56
C GLU A 55 -12.77 2.66 -12.08
N GLN A 56 -13.85 1.96 -11.70
CA GLN A 56 -14.27 1.79 -10.32
C GLN A 56 -13.21 1.10 -9.46
N ASN A 57 -12.57 0.06 -9.99
CA ASN A 57 -11.64 -0.78 -9.24
C ASN A 57 -10.18 -0.29 -9.31
N PHE A 58 -9.85 0.70 -10.12
CA PHE A 58 -8.48 1.19 -10.26
C PHE A 58 -7.88 1.64 -8.92
N GLY A 59 -8.65 2.36 -8.09
CA GLY A 59 -8.24 2.75 -6.74
C GLY A 59 -7.95 1.56 -5.83
N ALA A 60 -8.72 0.48 -5.96
CA ALA A 60 -8.50 -0.77 -5.22
C ALA A 60 -7.18 -1.44 -5.61
N LEU A 61 -6.89 -1.51 -6.91
CA LEU A 61 -5.63 -2.06 -7.44
C LEU A 61 -4.41 -1.28 -6.93
N CYS A 62 -4.48 0.05 -6.95
CA CYS A 62 -3.42 0.90 -6.38
C CYS A 62 -3.25 0.64 -4.87
N SER A 63 -4.37 0.45 -4.14
CA SER A 63 -4.34 0.15 -2.70
C SER A 63 -3.73 -1.22 -2.40
N ILE A 64 -3.97 -2.22 -3.25
CA ILE A 64 -3.33 -3.56 -3.13
C ILE A 64 -1.81 -3.43 -3.21
N ALA A 65 -1.30 -2.67 -4.17
CA ALA A 65 0.14 -2.47 -4.34
C ALA A 65 0.78 -1.79 -3.13
N ILE A 66 0.12 -0.74 -2.58
CA ILE A 66 0.56 -0.07 -1.34
C ILE A 66 0.58 -1.06 -0.18
N CYS A 67 -0.50 -1.85 -0.04
CA CYS A 67 -0.66 -2.79 1.06
C CYS A 67 0.38 -3.92 1.00
N ALA A 68 0.66 -4.44 -0.20
CA ALA A 68 1.66 -5.47 -0.40
C ALA A 68 3.06 -4.98 0.01
N GLY A 69 3.48 -3.81 -0.46
CA GLY A 69 4.76 -3.21 -0.06
C GLY A 69 4.81 -2.89 1.42
N GLY A 70 3.78 -2.21 1.94
CA GLY A 70 3.76 -1.70 3.30
C GLY A 70 3.57 -2.77 4.37
N LEU A 71 2.72 -3.78 4.16
CA LEU A 71 2.42 -4.80 5.17
C LEU A 71 3.21 -6.10 4.99
N MET A 72 3.57 -6.49 3.76
CA MET A 72 4.37 -7.69 3.55
C MET A 72 5.86 -7.39 3.43
N GLY A 73 6.22 -6.35 2.69
CA GLY A 73 7.63 -6.05 2.41
C GLY A 73 8.34 -5.36 3.57
N LEU A 74 7.84 -4.21 4.00
CA LEU A 74 8.52 -3.37 4.98
C LEU A 74 8.75 -4.05 6.34
N PRO A 75 7.79 -4.79 6.95
CA PRO A 75 8.02 -5.47 8.21
C PRO A 75 9.13 -6.52 8.14
N LEU A 76 9.18 -7.29 7.04
CA LEU A 76 10.19 -8.31 6.85
C LEU A 76 11.57 -7.68 6.71
N ASN A 77 11.70 -6.64 5.89
CA ASN A 77 12.96 -5.93 5.66
C ASN A 77 13.51 -5.33 6.98
N ILE A 78 12.66 -4.65 7.76
CA ILE A 78 13.07 -4.06 9.04
C ILE A 78 13.47 -5.13 10.07
N SER A 79 12.70 -6.21 10.17
CA SER A 79 13.02 -7.30 11.09
C SER A 79 14.31 -8.06 10.70
N GLU A 80 14.56 -8.24 9.40
CA GLU A 80 15.80 -8.82 8.88
C GLU A 80 17.00 -7.95 9.18
N TYR A 81 16.89 -6.62 9.01
CA TYR A 81 17.95 -5.68 9.37
C TYR A 81 18.37 -5.82 10.83
N ARG A 82 17.39 -6.05 11.71
CA ARG A 82 17.66 -6.26 13.12
C ARG A 82 18.27 -7.64 13.40
N GLU A 83 17.69 -8.71 12.85
CA GLU A 83 18.14 -10.09 13.01
C GLU A 83 19.61 -10.26 12.56
N ARG A 84 19.97 -9.64 11.42
CA ARG A 84 21.34 -9.60 10.92
C ARG A 84 22.25 -8.59 11.63
N LYS A 85 21.75 -7.92 12.68
CA LYS A 85 22.47 -6.88 13.45
C LYS A 85 22.96 -5.72 12.57
N ILE A 86 22.32 -5.46 11.45
CA ILE A 86 22.68 -4.37 10.53
C ILE A 86 22.50 -3.03 11.24
N LEU A 87 21.38 -2.82 11.94
CA LEU A 87 21.13 -1.60 12.70
C LEU A 87 22.22 -1.34 13.73
N LYS A 88 22.69 -2.38 14.44
CA LYS A 88 23.74 -2.28 15.45
C LYS A 88 25.11 -1.91 14.84
N ARG A 89 25.44 -2.46 13.66
CA ARG A 89 26.70 -2.12 12.96
C ARG A 89 26.74 -0.66 12.50
N PHE A 90 25.58 -0.08 12.18
CA PHE A 90 25.51 1.32 11.77
C PHE A 90 25.61 2.29 12.96
N GLN A 91 25.33 1.88 14.20
CA GLN A 91 25.48 2.72 15.38
C GLN A 91 26.91 3.22 15.61
N VAL A 92 27.92 2.47 15.13
CA VAL A 92 29.33 2.87 15.19
C VAL A 92 29.78 3.70 13.99
N THR A 93 28.87 4.03 13.08
CA THR A 93 29.13 4.86 11.91
C THR A 93 28.48 6.25 12.10
N PRO A 94 28.96 7.31 11.40
CA PRO A 94 28.35 8.64 11.49
C PRO A 94 27.01 8.75 10.75
N VAL A 95 26.32 7.63 10.49
CA VAL A 95 25.00 7.57 9.83
C VAL A 95 23.92 7.53 10.89
N SER A 96 22.92 8.42 10.79
CA SER A 96 21.83 8.42 11.76
C SER A 96 20.98 7.15 11.62
N PRO A 97 20.60 6.49 12.73
CA PRO A 97 19.73 5.32 12.70
C PRO A 97 18.41 5.55 11.94
N LEU A 98 17.89 6.76 12.01
CA LEU A 98 16.68 7.17 11.31
C LEU A 98 16.84 7.11 9.78
N MET A 99 18.04 7.45 9.27
CA MET A 99 18.34 7.37 7.83
C MET A 99 18.24 5.94 7.32
N ILE A 100 18.68 4.96 8.15
CA ILE A 100 18.65 3.54 7.78
C ILE A 100 17.20 3.03 7.65
N LEU A 101 16.30 3.53 8.49
CA LEU A 101 14.89 3.16 8.46
C LEU A 101 14.12 3.86 7.34
N ILE A 102 14.52 5.09 6.98
CA ILE A 102 13.88 5.84 5.90
C ILE A 102 14.20 5.25 4.52
N VAL A 103 15.37 4.64 4.34
CA VAL A 103 15.77 4.06 3.04
C VAL A 103 14.81 2.95 2.59
N PRO A 104 14.50 1.90 3.37
CA PRO A 104 13.48 0.92 3.01
C PRO A 104 12.11 1.56 2.73
N VAL A 105 11.68 2.49 3.59
CA VAL A 105 10.42 3.22 3.36
C VAL A 105 10.41 3.89 2.00
N ALA A 106 11.50 4.59 1.62
CA ALA A 106 11.63 5.22 0.31
C ALA A 106 11.58 4.21 -0.85
N ILE A 107 12.13 3.01 -0.68
CA ILE A 107 12.03 1.93 -1.66
C ILE A 107 10.58 1.51 -1.87
N PHE A 108 9.80 1.31 -0.80
CA PHE A 108 8.38 0.94 -0.91
C PHE A 108 7.51 2.06 -1.50
N VAL A 109 7.87 3.32 -1.25
CA VAL A 109 7.26 4.46 -1.96
C VAL A 109 7.54 4.37 -3.47
N LEU A 110 8.77 4.06 -3.87
CA LEU A 110 9.11 3.91 -5.28
C LEU A 110 8.37 2.73 -5.93
N TYR A 111 8.24 1.58 -5.24
CA TYR A 111 7.43 0.46 -5.73
C TYR A 111 5.96 0.84 -5.90
N SER A 112 5.39 1.55 -4.93
CA SER A 112 4.01 2.02 -5.05
C SER A 112 3.81 2.96 -6.25
N ILE A 113 4.76 3.85 -6.51
CA ILE A 113 4.72 4.74 -7.68
C ILE A 113 4.86 3.93 -8.98
N SER A 114 5.83 3.02 -9.06
CA SER A 114 6.03 2.21 -10.27
C SER A 114 4.82 1.34 -10.57
N SER A 115 4.20 0.75 -9.56
CA SER A 115 2.98 -0.04 -9.71
C SER A 115 1.82 0.78 -10.24
N ILE A 116 1.57 1.98 -9.68
CA ILE A 116 0.50 2.87 -10.18
C ILE A 116 0.74 3.26 -11.64
N VAL A 117 1.97 3.60 -12.00
CA VAL A 117 2.32 3.97 -13.39
C VAL A 117 2.10 2.78 -14.32
N LEU A 118 2.54 1.58 -13.92
CA LEU A 118 2.36 0.35 -14.69
C LEU A 118 0.88 0.01 -14.87
N LEU A 119 0.10 0.05 -13.78
CA LEU A 119 -1.35 -0.18 -13.82
C LEU A 119 -2.05 0.82 -14.74
N TRP A 120 -1.68 2.10 -14.65
CA TRP A 120 -2.27 3.14 -15.50
C TRP A 120 -1.94 2.94 -16.99
N ILE A 121 -0.66 2.63 -17.32
CA ILE A 121 -0.23 2.37 -18.70
C ILE A 121 -1.00 1.19 -19.27
N VAL A 122 -1.05 0.07 -18.55
CA VAL A 122 -1.72 -1.15 -19.02
C VAL A 122 -3.23 -0.94 -19.16
N ALA A 123 -3.88 -0.32 -18.16
CA ALA A 123 -5.30 -0.02 -18.20
C ALA A 123 -5.67 0.89 -19.38
N LYS A 124 -4.83 1.90 -19.67
CA LYS A 124 -5.05 2.85 -20.77
C LYS A 124 -4.84 2.21 -22.13
N LEU A 125 -3.78 1.41 -22.29
CA LEU A 125 -3.43 0.80 -23.58
C LEU A 125 -4.44 -0.29 -24.01
N PHE A 126 -4.89 -1.12 -23.07
CA PHE A 126 -5.72 -2.29 -23.42
C PHE A 126 -7.23 -2.03 -23.30
N TRP A 127 -7.66 -1.15 -22.39
CA TRP A 127 -9.08 -0.90 -22.11
C TRP A 127 -9.50 0.56 -22.22
N GLY A 128 -8.61 1.45 -22.66
CA GLY A 128 -8.95 2.87 -22.85
C GLY A 128 -9.30 3.58 -21.54
N PHE A 129 -8.73 3.16 -20.41
CA PHE A 129 -8.98 3.73 -19.09
C PHE A 129 -8.92 5.25 -19.11
N THR A 130 -9.96 5.89 -18.58
CA THR A 130 -10.05 7.35 -18.44
C THR A 130 -10.06 7.75 -16.97
N PHE A 131 -9.19 8.68 -16.64
CA PHE A 131 -9.14 9.26 -15.31
C PHE A 131 -10.14 10.42 -15.23
N ARG A 132 -11.21 10.30 -14.44
CA ARG A 132 -12.30 11.28 -14.40
C ARG A 132 -12.12 12.34 -13.32
N GLY A 133 -11.36 12.04 -12.29
CA GLY A 133 -11.15 12.92 -11.16
C GLY A 133 -9.95 13.87 -11.32
N SER A 134 -9.51 14.43 -10.23
CA SER A 134 -8.34 15.29 -10.17
C SER A 134 -7.08 14.50 -9.83
N TYR A 135 -6.05 14.61 -10.67
CA TYR A 135 -4.74 14.00 -10.40
C TYR A 135 -4.14 14.48 -9.07
N PHE A 136 -4.39 15.75 -8.71
CA PHE A 136 -3.93 16.29 -7.43
C PHE A 136 -4.62 15.63 -6.25
N LEU A 137 -5.94 15.44 -6.31
CA LEU A 137 -6.69 14.74 -5.26
C LEU A 137 -6.29 13.26 -5.17
N PHE A 138 -6.01 12.64 -6.31
CA PHE A 138 -5.50 11.27 -6.33
C PHE A 138 -4.12 11.16 -5.65
N LEU A 139 -3.19 12.07 -5.96
CA LEU A 139 -1.88 12.09 -5.33
C LEU A 139 -1.98 12.33 -3.81
N ALA A 140 -2.82 13.27 -3.39
CA ALA A 140 -3.08 13.53 -1.97
C ALA A 140 -3.70 12.30 -1.28
N GLY A 141 -4.70 11.67 -1.90
CA GLY A 141 -5.33 10.44 -1.42
C GLY A 141 -4.34 9.27 -1.36
N TRP A 142 -3.49 9.13 -2.38
CA TRP A 142 -2.44 8.12 -2.40
C TRP A 142 -1.45 8.29 -1.23
N LEU A 143 -0.99 9.50 -0.95
CA LEU A 143 -0.15 9.78 0.22
C LEU A 143 -0.87 9.47 1.52
N LEU A 144 -2.15 9.82 1.61
CA LEU A 144 -2.98 9.57 2.79
C LEU A 144 -3.22 8.08 3.03
N VAL A 145 -3.18 7.24 2.01
CA VAL A 145 -3.25 5.77 2.13
C VAL A 145 -1.87 5.18 2.41
N LEU A 146 -0.84 5.66 1.72
CA LEU A 146 0.52 5.16 1.81
C LEU A 146 1.11 5.31 3.23
N ILE A 147 0.99 6.49 3.83
CA ILE A 147 1.59 6.81 5.12
C ILE A 147 1.08 5.88 6.24
N PRO A 148 -0.24 5.69 6.46
CA PRO A 148 -0.73 4.77 7.48
C PRO A 148 -0.28 3.33 7.25
N ILE A 149 -0.35 2.83 6.02
CA ILE A 149 0.02 1.45 5.69
C ILE A 149 1.51 1.21 5.95
N LEU A 150 2.38 2.12 5.51
CA LEU A 150 3.81 2.04 5.83
C LEU A 150 4.08 2.17 7.34
N SER A 151 3.30 2.98 8.05
CA SER A 151 3.42 3.14 9.50
C SER A 151 3.05 1.86 10.26
N ILE A 152 2.01 1.13 9.82
CA ILE A 152 1.68 -0.20 10.35
C ILE A 152 2.83 -1.17 10.08
N GLY A 153 3.37 -1.18 8.87
CA GLY A 153 4.51 -2.02 8.52
C GLY A 153 5.74 -1.76 9.37
N MET A 154 6.08 -0.49 9.58
CA MET A 154 7.17 -0.08 10.48
C MET A 154 6.91 -0.53 11.93
N LEU A 155 5.68 -0.41 12.41
CA LEU A 155 5.29 -0.85 13.75
C LEU A 155 5.47 -2.36 13.90
N VAL A 156 4.96 -3.15 12.96
CA VAL A 156 5.07 -4.61 12.96
C VAL A 156 6.55 -5.03 12.88
N GLY A 157 7.32 -4.49 11.94
CA GLY A 157 8.74 -4.77 11.80
C GLY A 157 9.57 -4.34 13.00
N GLY A 158 9.20 -3.21 13.63
CA GLY A 158 9.86 -2.67 14.82
C GLY A 158 9.64 -3.48 16.10
N ILE A 159 8.49 -4.15 16.24
CA ILE A 159 8.10 -4.90 17.46
C ILE A 159 8.37 -6.40 17.31
N ALA A 160 8.27 -6.95 16.11
CA ALA A 160 8.45 -8.38 15.85
C ALA A 160 9.83 -8.86 16.36
N LYS A 161 9.91 -10.04 16.95
CA LYS A 161 11.16 -10.58 17.53
C LYS A 161 12.19 -10.97 16.46
N ASN A 162 11.76 -11.49 15.34
CA ASN A 162 12.57 -11.95 14.22
C ASN A 162 11.77 -11.91 12.91
N SER A 163 12.42 -12.16 11.78
CA SER A 163 11.79 -12.14 10.45
C SER A 163 10.63 -13.13 10.33
N LYS A 164 10.71 -14.31 10.97
CA LYS A 164 9.64 -15.30 10.98
C LYS A 164 8.39 -14.77 11.69
N SER A 165 8.56 -14.14 12.86
CA SER A 165 7.46 -13.51 13.59
C SER A 165 6.86 -12.33 12.83
N ALA A 166 7.71 -11.51 12.18
CA ALA A 166 7.26 -10.42 11.33
C ALA A 166 6.42 -10.93 10.16
N SER A 167 6.84 -12.02 9.50
CA SER A 167 6.10 -12.65 8.40
C SER A 167 4.72 -13.13 8.82
N VAL A 168 4.59 -13.76 10.00
CA VAL A 168 3.29 -14.21 10.52
C VAL A 168 2.37 -13.02 10.77
N TRP A 169 2.83 -11.99 11.47
CA TRP A 169 2.02 -10.78 11.70
C TRP A 169 1.66 -10.04 10.42
N ALA A 170 2.61 -9.92 9.49
CA ALA A 170 2.37 -9.35 8.17
C ALA A 170 1.27 -10.10 7.43
N SER A 171 1.33 -11.44 7.41
CA SER A 171 0.34 -12.27 6.74
C SER A 171 -1.05 -12.18 7.38
N VAL A 172 -1.13 -12.20 8.71
CA VAL A 172 -2.38 -12.05 9.47
C VAL A 172 -3.04 -10.69 9.22
N LEU A 173 -2.26 -9.65 8.99
CA LEU A 173 -2.81 -8.33 8.65
C LEU A 173 -3.15 -8.21 7.16
N TYR A 174 -2.26 -8.67 6.28
CA TYR A 174 -2.40 -8.48 4.83
C TYR A 174 -3.53 -9.30 4.22
N PHE A 175 -3.57 -10.62 4.47
CA PHE A 175 -4.54 -11.50 3.79
C PHE A 175 -6.00 -11.19 4.12
N PRO A 176 -6.41 -10.97 5.39
CA PRO A 176 -7.78 -10.56 5.67
C PRO A 176 -8.12 -9.20 5.04
N MET A 177 -7.18 -8.25 5.05
CA MET A 177 -7.39 -6.97 4.37
C MET A 177 -7.56 -7.17 2.87
N LEU A 178 -6.73 -7.99 2.22
CA LEU A 178 -6.83 -8.26 0.78
C LEU A 178 -8.18 -8.88 0.42
N VAL A 179 -8.65 -9.88 1.17
CA VAL A 179 -9.87 -10.63 0.86
C VAL A 179 -11.13 -9.80 1.16
N PHE A 180 -11.16 -9.12 2.29
CA PHE A 180 -12.39 -8.49 2.79
C PHE A 180 -12.49 -6.99 2.56
N SER A 181 -11.44 -6.30 2.08
CA SER A 181 -11.44 -4.84 1.96
C SER A 181 -12.27 -4.26 0.81
N GLY A 182 -12.79 -5.09 -0.08
CA GLY A 182 -13.37 -4.62 -1.34
C GLY A 182 -12.37 -4.58 -2.50
N ALA A 183 -11.14 -5.06 -2.28
CA ALA A 183 -10.11 -5.12 -3.30
C ALA A 183 -10.32 -6.28 -4.29
N THR A 184 -10.82 -7.41 -3.80
CA THR A 184 -11.11 -8.62 -4.59
C THR A 184 -12.61 -8.78 -4.84
N LEU A 185 -13.44 -8.46 -3.85
CA LEU A 185 -14.89 -8.46 -3.95
C LEU A 185 -15.38 -7.02 -3.76
N PRO A 186 -16.05 -6.40 -4.76
CA PRO A 186 -16.55 -5.03 -4.64
C PRO A 186 -17.40 -4.83 -3.40
N TYR A 187 -17.15 -3.73 -2.67
CA TYR A 187 -17.82 -3.40 -1.42
C TYR A 187 -19.35 -3.37 -1.57
N GLU A 188 -19.85 -2.91 -2.72
CA GLU A 188 -21.25 -2.76 -3.05
C GLU A 188 -22.02 -4.09 -3.16
N VAL A 189 -21.31 -5.20 -3.41
CA VAL A 189 -21.91 -6.54 -3.56
C VAL A 189 -21.96 -7.29 -2.22
N MET A 190 -21.28 -6.78 -1.19
CA MET A 190 -21.22 -7.41 0.12
C MET A 190 -22.53 -7.26 0.91
N PRO A 191 -22.95 -8.27 1.69
CA PRO A 191 -24.04 -8.13 2.66
C PRO A 191 -23.76 -7.01 3.67
N GLU A 192 -24.79 -6.32 4.17
CA GLU A 192 -24.66 -5.17 5.09
C GLU A 192 -23.83 -5.49 6.34
N VAL A 193 -23.98 -6.69 6.91
CA VAL A 193 -23.22 -7.10 8.08
C VAL A 193 -21.73 -7.14 7.76
N MET A 194 -21.37 -7.68 6.59
CA MET A 194 -19.99 -7.74 6.13
C MET A 194 -19.44 -6.34 5.83
N GLN A 195 -20.23 -5.46 5.21
CA GLN A 195 -19.85 -4.07 4.97
C GLN A 195 -19.49 -3.33 6.27
N LYS A 196 -20.25 -3.55 7.35
CA LYS A 196 -19.98 -2.96 8.66
C LYS A 196 -18.65 -3.46 9.25
N MET A 197 -18.37 -4.75 9.12
CA MET A 197 -17.12 -5.35 9.62
C MET A 197 -15.90 -4.87 8.83
N VAL A 198 -15.97 -4.86 7.51
CA VAL A 198 -14.85 -4.48 6.66
C VAL A 198 -14.56 -2.98 6.67
N ASN A 199 -15.53 -2.16 7.08
CA ASN A 199 -15.33 -0.72 7.26
C ASN A 199 -14.26 -0.36 8.32
N ILE A 200 -13.91 -1.30 9.21
CA ILE A 200 -12.84 -1.09 10.19
C ILE A 200 -11.46 -1.25 9.54
N LEU A 201 -11.38 -1.97 8.41
CA LEU A 201 -10.11 -2.27 7.78
C LEU A 201 -9.48 -1.03 7.12
N PRO A 202 -8.21 -0.73 7.41
CA PRO A 202 -7.51 0.41 6.80
C PRO A 202 -7.50 0.36 5.28
N LEU A 203 -7.33 -0.82 4.69
CA LEU A 203 -7.33 -0.98 3.24
C LEU A 203 -8.68 -0.61 2.62
N THR A 204 -9.81 -0.94 3.28
CA THR A 204 -11.15 -0.54 2.83
C THR A 204 -11.30 0.98 2.79
N GLN A 205 -10.79 1.67 3.81
CA GLN A 205 -10.82 3.13 3.85
C GLN A 205 -9.92 3.74 2.76
N GLY A 206 -8.74 3.14 2.54
CA GLY A 206 -7.85 3.54 1.45
C GLY A 206 -8.48 3.38 0.07
N ILE A 207 -9.16 2.26 -0.17
CA ILE A 207 -9.89 2.01 -1.43
C ILE A 207 -10.97 3.05 -1.67
N LYS A 208 -11.76 3.41 -0.64
CA LYS A 208 -12.79 4.44 -0.76
C LYS A 208 -12.21 5.79 -1.15
N ILE A 209 -11.10 6.20 -0.51
CA ILE A 209 -10.41 7.48 -0.82
C ILE A 209 -9.92 7.48 -2.27
N LEU A 210 -9.20 6.44 -2.69
CA LEU A 210 -8.64 6.39 -4.05
C LEU A 210 -9.72 6.23 -5.12
N LYS A 211 -10.78 5.45 -4.85
CA LYS A 211 -11.94 5.36 -5.73
C LYS A 211 -12.60 6.71 -5.95
N ALA A 212 -12.88 7.45 -4.87
CA ALA A 212 -13.47 8.79 -4.96
C ALA A 212 -12.57 9.74 -5.76
N ALA A 213 -11.26 9.69 -5.55
CA ALA A 213 -10.31 10.52 -6.27
C ALA A 213 -10.21 10.18 -7.77
N VAL A 214 -10.29 8.89 -8.14
CA VAL A 214 -10.25 8.44 -9.55
C VAL A 214 -11.53 8.81 -10.30
N LEU A 215 -12.69 8.62 -9.66
CA LEU A 215 -14.01 8.85 -10.28
C LEU A 215 -14.49 10.30 -10.16
N GLY A 216 -13.80 11.15 -9.38
CA GLY A 216 -14.23 12.54 -9.14
C GLY A 216 -15.46 12.63 -8.23
N LEU A 217 -15.65 11.66 -7.32
CA LEU A 217 -16.77 11.68 -6.37
C LEU A 217 -16.54 12.73 -5.26
N PRO A 218 -17.62 13.24 -4.63
CA PRO A 218 -17.50 14.20 -3.55
C PRO A 218 -16.66 13.68 -2.38
N LEU A 219 -15.76 14.51 -1.86
CA LEU A 219 -14.93 14.14 -0.71
C LEU A 219 -15.72 14.03 0.60
N THR A 220 -16.92 14.59 0.65
CA THR A 220 -17.86 14.46 1.78
C THR A 220 -18.17 13.01 2.11
N ASP A 221 -18.25 12.15 1.07
CA ASP A 221 -18.62 10.73 1.22
C ASP A 221 -17.51 9.89 1.81
N VAL A 222 -16.27 10.40 1.77
CA VAL A 222 -15.06 9.73 2.27
C VAL A 222 -14.42 10.43 3.47
N THR A 223 -15.09 11.42 4.07
CA THR A 223 -14.56 12.17 5.22
C THR A 223 -14.17 11.26 6.38
N PHE A 224 -15.03 10.27 6.71
CA PHE A 224 -14.70 9.28 7.73
C PHE A 224 -13.41 8.51 7.39
N ALA A 225 -13.24 8.12 6.14
CA ALA A 225 -12.05 7.41 5.68
C ALA A 225 -10.79 8.26 5.84
N ILE A 226 -10.86 9.55 5.49
CA ILE A 226 -9.75 10.51 5.62
C ILE A 226 -9.34 10.65 7.08
N VAL A 227 -10.31 10.88 7.98
CA VAL A 227 -10.06 11.02 9.41
C VAL A 227 -9.49 9.73 10.00
N ALA A 228 -10.10 8.58 9.69
CA ALA A 228 -9.66 7.28 10.18
C ALA A 228 -8.21 6.98 9.78
N MET A 229 -7.84 7.22 8.52
CA MET A 229 -6.50 6.99 8.01
C MET A 229 -5.49 7.96 8.63
N THR A 230 -5.85 9.22 8.83
CA THR A 230 -4.98 10.21 9.47
C THR A 230 -4.72 9.86 10.94
N VAL A 231 -5.76 9.50 11.69
CA VAL A 231 -5.63 9.07 13.08
C VAL A 231 -4.78 7.80 13.19
N LEU A 232 -5.05 6.83 12.31
CA LEU A 232 -4.28 5.57 12.26
C LEU A 232 -2.79 5.84 12.02
N ALA A 233 -2.45 6.72 11.06
CA ALA A 233 -1.07 7.10 10.80
C ALA A 233 -0.41 7.72 12.06
N ALA A 234 -1.08 8.69 12.68
CA ALA A 234 -0.55 9.35 13.88
C ALA A 234 -0.32 8.37 15.04
N VAL A 235 -1.27 7.46 15.27
CA VAL A 235 -1.18 6.43 16.32
C VAL A 235 -0.04 5.46 16.02
N CYS A 236 0.02 4.90 14.80
CA CYS A 236 1.05 3.93 14.43
C CYS A 236 2.46 4.54 14.46
N ILE A 237 2.63 5.77 13.97
CA ILE A 237 3.91 6.50 14.03
C ILE A 237 4.32 6.70 15.48
N ARG A 238 3.41 7.17 16.34
CA ARG A 238 3.71 7.43 17.76
C ARG A 238 4.09 6.16 18.51
N ILE A 239 3.36 5.07 18.29
CA ILE A 239 3.66 3.77 18.89
C ILE A 239 4.98 3.22 18.34
N SER A 240 5.20 3.30 17.04
CA SER A 240 6.45 2.86 16.41
C SER A 240 7.65 3.60 17.00
N MET A 241 7.60 4.94 17.13
CA MET A 241 8.69 5.71 17.73
C MET A 241 8.97 5.34 19.18
N ARG A 242 7.94 4.95 19.95
CA ARG A 242 8.08 4.63 21.38
C ARG A 242 8.57 3.20 21.61
N TYR A 243 8.12 2.24 20.81
CA TYR A 243 8.34 0.81 21.04
C TYR A 243 9.28 0.18 20.04
N PHE A 244 9.90 0.97 19.16
CA PHE A 244 10.86 0.46 18.18
C PHE A 244 12.05 -0.18 18.90
N ARG A 245 12.26 -1.46 18.63
CA ARG A 245 13.40 -2.20 19.18
C ARG A 245 14.59 -2.07 18.23
N TRP A 246 15.67 -1.49 18.73
CA TRP A 246 16.92 -1.34 17.98
C TRP A 246 17.81 -2.60 18.04
N GLU A 247 17.48 -3.53 18.95
CA GLU A 247 18.20 -4.78 19.19
C GLU A 247 17.27 -6.00 19.07
#